data_9a6a665cfb523057f149b9a2f37f43d0
#
_entry.id   9a6a665cfb523057f149b9a2f37f43d0
#
_cell.length_a   1.000
_cell.length_b   1.000
_cell.length_c   1.000
_cell.angle_alpha   90.00
_cell.angle_beta   90.00
_cell.angle_gamma   90.00
#
_symmetry.space_group_name_H-M   'P 1'
#
loop_
_entity.id
_entity.type
_entity.pdbx_description
1 polymer ?
#
loop_
_entity_poly.entity_id
_entity_poly.type
_entity_poly.pdbx_seq_one_letter_code
_entity_poly.pdbx_strand_id
1 'polypeptide(L)'
;MADLEQVVNDLNLASQSLQELREKYDGALDLLDNKNTQITGAIDSAKSNALQEIQTISNKATSQISQLKNTSLNLVNEAKNTATTEISNKKEEHKQELETKKNEYINKIVAKANEYDIANINAQVQAKVTKTGNQTIAG
;
A
#
# COMPACT_ATOMS: atom_id res chain seq x y z
N MET A 1 -71.28 -61.36 42.51
CA MET A 1 -69.94 -61.27 43.15
C MET A 1 -68.81 -61.41 42.16
N ALA A 2 -68.89 -62.27 41.17
CA ALA A 2 -67.92 -62.38 40.06
C ALA A 2 -67.80 -61.04 39.32
N ASP A 3 -68.82 -60.31 39.09
CA ASP A 3 -68.81 -59.00 38.43
C ASP A 3 -68.09 -57.95 39.20
N LEU A 4 -68.10 -57.93 40.52
CA LEU A 4 -67.40 -57.01 41.39
C LEU A 4 -65.87 -57.30 41.33
N GLU A 5 -65.49 -58.58 41.35
CA GLU A 5 -64.09 -58.95 41.20
C GLU A 5 -63.52 -58.53 39.85
N GLN A 6 -64.34 -58.68 38.80
CA GLN A 6 -63.96 -58.25 37.47
C GLN A 6 -63.74 -56.74 37.41
N VAL A 7 -64.62 -55.94 37.99
CA VAL A 7 -64.56 -54.52 38.06
C VAL A 7 -63.27 -54.07 38.81
N VAL A 8 -63.00 -54.71 39.95
CA VAL A 8 -61.81 -54.40 40.73
C VAL A 8 -60.54 -54.74 39.93
N ASN A 9 -60.52 -55.86 39.25
CA ASN A 9 -59.39 -56.23 38.38
C ASN A 9 -59.19 -55.27 37.25
N ASP A 10 -60.25 -54.83 36.60
CA ASP A 10 -60.19 -53.86 35.50
C ASP A 10 -59.72 -52.48 35.99
N LEU A 11 -60.16 -52.05 37.19
CA LEU A 11 -59.69 -50.83 37.81
C LEU A 11 -58.19 -50.88 38.14
N ASN A 12 -57.68 -52.01 38.66
CA ASN A 12 -56.29 -52.22 38.94
C ASN A 12 -55.44 -52.19 37.67
N LEU A 13 -55.85 -52.82 36.58
CA LEU A 13 -55.19 -52.80 35.32
C LEU A 13 -55.18 -51.40 34.70
N ALA A 14 -56.28 -50.67 34.77
CA ALA A 14 -56.37 -49.28 34.33
C ALA A 14 -55.42 -48.39 35.12
N SER A 15 -55.34 -48.55 36.44
CA SER A 15 -54.40 -47.80 37.31
C SER A 15 -52.94 -48.07 36.95
N GLN A 16 -52.60 -49.34 36.72
CA GLN A 16 -51.26 -49.71 36.29
C GLN A 16 -50.92 -49.10 34.94
N SER A 17 -51.81 -49.13 33.98
CA SER A 17 -51.65 -48.54 32.66
C SER A 17 -51.44 -47.03 32.74
N LEU A 18 -52.16 -46.34 33.60
CA LEU A 18 -52.00 -44.89 33.81
C LEU A 18 -50.68 -44.58 34.47
N GLN A 19 -50.24 -45.40 35.43
CA GLN A 19 -48.92 -45.22 36.05
C GLN A 19 -47.79 -45.43 35.05
N GLU A 20 -47.84 -46.45 34.23
CA GLU A 20 -46.87 -46.69 33.17
C GLU A 20 -46.83 -45.55 32.15
N LEU A 21 -48.00 -45.04 31.77
CA LEU A 21 -48.06 -43.87 30.87
C LEU A 21 -47.45 -42.64 31.48
N ARG A 22 -47.70 -42.39 32.76
CA ARG A 22 -47.06 -41.27 33.50
C ARG A 22 -45.55 -41.38 33.53
N GLU A 23 -45.04 -42.57 33.84
CA GLU A 23 -43.58 -42.83 33.86
C GLU A 23 -42.96 -42.59 32.49
N LYS A 24 -43.59 -43.04 31.42
CA LYS A 24 -43.16 -42.78 30.05
C LYS A 24 -43.19 -41.30 29.69
N TYR A 25 -44.20 -40.60 30.11
CA TYR A 25 -44.34 -39.15 29.91
C TYR A 25 -43.25 -38.38 30.64
N ASP A 26 -43.01 -38.69 31.93
CA ASP A 26 -41.97 -38.08 32.72
C ASP A 26 -40.57 -38.36 32.13
N GLY A 27 -40.33 -39.57 31.67
CA GLY A 27 -39.09 -39.94 30.99
C GLY A 27 -38.86 -39.18 29.68
N ALA A 28 -39.96 -38.99 28.91
CA ALA A 28 -39.89 -38.19 27.69
C ALA A 28 -39.60 -36.73 27.96
N LEU A 29 -40.17 -36.15 29.00
CA LEU A 29 -39.86 -34.77 29.43
C LEU A 29 -38.42 -34.61 29.86
N ASP A 30 -37.89 -35.57 30.66
CA ASP A 30 -36.49 -35.55 31.07
C ASP A 30 -35.56 -35.63 29.87
N LEU A 31 -35.88 -36.47 28.89
CA LEU A 31 -35.12 -36.59 27.67
C LEU A 31 -35.11 -35.28 26.85
N LEU A 32 -36.28 -34.63 26.77
CA LEU A 32 -36.40 -33.34 26.11
C LEU A 32 -35.56 -32.27 26.80
N ASP A 33 -35.62 -32.19 28.14
CA ASP A 33 -34.81 -31.26 28.91
C ASP A 33 -33.32 -31.48 28.70
N ASN A 34 -32.87 -32.75 28.74
CA ASN A 34 -31.50 -33.10 28.49
C ASN A 34 -31.03 -32.72 27.07
N LYS A 35 -31.86 -33.03 26.07
CA LYS A 35 -31.59 -32.66 24.68
C LYS A 35 -31.56 -31.14 24.48
N ASN A 36 -32.48 -30.44 25.10
CA ASN A 36 -32.52 -28.98 25.03
C ASN A 36 -31.26 -28.35 25.66
N THR A 37 -30.82 -28.86 26.82
CA THR A 37 -29.58 -28.43 27.45
C THR A 37 -28.37 -28.68 26.56
N GLN A 38 -28.26 -29.87 25.93
CA GLN A 38 -27.17 -30.21 25.01
C GLN A 38 -27.16 -29.31 23.78
N ILE A 39 -28.33 -29.06 23.19
CA ILE A 39 -28.45 -28.18 22.02
C ILE A 39 -28.05 -26.74 22.37
N THR A 40 -28.54 -26.23 23.49
CA THR A 40 -28.20 -24.89 23.96
C THR A 40 -26.69 -24.76 24.20
N GLY A 41 -26.09 -25.74 24.86
CA GLY A 41 -24.64 -25.77 25.08
C GLY A 41 -23.84 -25.83 23.78
N ALA A 42 -24.31 -26.62 22.83
CA ALA A 42 -23.65 -26.70 21.49
C ALA A 42 -23.76 -25.39 20.73
N ILE A 43 -24.91 -24.72 20.79
CA ILE A 43 -25.11 -23.42 20.16
C ILE A 43 -24.22 -22.36 20.80
N ASP A 44 -24.16 -22.32 22.13
CA ASP A 44 -23.30 -21.35 22.85
C ASP A 44 -21.83 -21.56 22.52
N SER A 45 -21.39 -22.83 22.46
CA SER A 45 -20.02 -23.16 22.07
C SER A 45 -19.71 -22.74 20.63
N ALA A 46 -20.62 -23.05 19.70
CA ALA A 46 -20.46 -22.66 18.29
C ALA A 46 -20.41 -21.13 18.12
N LYS A 47 -21.29 -20.43 18.85
CA LYS A 47 -21.29 -18.96 18.88
C LYS A 47 -19.97 -18.39 19.41
N SER A 48 -19.49 -18.93 20.52
CA SER A 48 -18.24 -18.49 21.14
C SER A 48 -17.06 -18.72 20.17
N ASN A 49 -16.97 -19.88 19.57
CA ASN A 49 -15.92 -20.21 18.60
C ASN A 49 -15.98 -19.29 17.38
N ALA A 50 -17.17 -19.08 16.84
CA ALA A 50 -17.35 -18.18 15.70
C ALA A 50 -16.92 -16.74 16.02
N LEU A 51 -17.24 -16.23 17.19
CA LEU A 51 -16.81 -14.89 17.64
C LEU A 51 -15.30 -14.81 17.79
N GLN A 52 -14.65 -15.85 18.31
CA GLN A 52 -13.19 -15.89 18.43
C GLN A 52 -12.53 -15.92 17.03
N GLU A 53 -13.06 -16.71 16.12
CA GLU A 53 -12.56 -16.77 14.74
C GLU A 53 -12.69 -15.41 14.04
N ILE A 54 -13.84 -14.76 14.16
CA ILE A 54 -14.08 -13.43 13.61
C ILE A 54 -13.07 -12.42 14.20
N GLN A 55 -12.85 -12.45 15.50
CA GLN A 55 -11.89 -11.56 16.16
C GLN A 55 -10.47 -11.80 15.66
N THR A 56 -10.10 -13.07 15.53
CA THR A 56 -8.77 -13.45 15.01
C THR A 56 -8.57 -12.97 13.57
N ILE A 57 -9.58 -13.18 12.71
CA ILE A 57 -9.53 -12.71 11.32
C ILE A 57 -9.46 -11.18 11.26
N SER A 58 -10.25 -10.50 12.07
CA SER A 58 -10.25 -9.04 12.15
C SER A 58 -8.87 -8.50 12.57
N ASN A 59 -8.29 -9.06 13.61
CA ASN A 59 -6.96 -8.66 14.10
C ASN A 59 -5.89 -8.90 13.04
N LYS A 60 -5.95 -10.06 12.36
CA LYS A 60 -5.01 -10.40 11.28
C LYS A 60 -5.14 -9.43 10.12
N ALA A 61 -6.38 -9.15 9.68
CA ALA A 61 -6.63 -8.20 8.60
C ALA A 61 -6.14 -6.80 8.93
N THR A 62 -6.41 -6.32 10.14
CA THR A 62 -5.94 -5.01 10.62
C THR A 62 -4.42 -4.94 10.63
N SER A 63 -3.75 -5.98 11.11
CA SER A 63 -2.28 -6.07 11.12
C SER A 63 -1.71 -6.04 9.70
N GLN A 64 -2.28 -6.83 8.79
CA GLN A 64 -1.85 -6.87 7.39
C GLN A 64 -2.05 -5.54 6.68
N ILE A 65 -3.15 -4.86 6.93
CA ILE A 65 -3.42 -3.52 6.37
C ILE A 65 -2.40 -2.52 6.89
N SER A 66 -2.08 -2.55 8.19
CA SER A 66 -1.06 -1.66 8.77
C SER A 66 0.32 -1.90 8.17
N GLN A 67 0.71 -3.17 8.00
CA GLN A 67 1.97 -3.52 7.36
C GLN A 67 2.03 -3.05 5.92
N LEU A 68 0.96 -3.29 5.16
CA LEU A 68 0.87 -2.86 3.76
C LEU A 68 0.95 -1.34 3.63
N LYS A 69 0.25 -0.61 4.51
CA LYS A 69 0.33 0.85 4.58
C LYS A 69 1.75 1.32 4.82
N ASN A 70 2.44 0.75 5.81
CA ASN A 70 3.81 1.15 6.13
C ASN A 70 4.78 0.84 4.99
N THR A 71 4.66 -0.35 4.39
CA THR A 71 5.47 -0.73 3.23
C THR A 71 5.23 0.21 2.06
N SER A 72 3.99 0.54 1.77
CA SER A 72 3.62 1.45 0.68
C SER A 72 4.15 2.86 0.92
N LEU A 73 4.06 3.38 2.14
CA LEU A 73 4.62 4.68 2.51
C LEU A 73 6.14 4.71 2.35
N ASN A 74 6.84 3.65 2.77
CA ASN A 74 8.28 3.56 2.61
C ASN A 74 8.68 3.54 1.14
N LEU A 75 7.99 2.75 0.31
CA LEU A 75 8.24 2.71 -1.13
C LEU A 75 8.01 4.06 -1.81
N VAL A 76 6.95 4.77 -1.45
CA VAL A 76 6.68 6.12 -1.96
C VAL A 76 7.78 7.10 -1.55
N ASN A 77 8.23 7.04 -0.29
CA ASN A 77 9.30 7.91 0.20
C ASN A 77 10.64 7.60 -0.49
N GLU A 78 10.96 6.32 -0.70
CA GLU A 78 12.15 5.92 -1.44
C GLU A 78 12.11 6.43 -2.89
N ALA A 79 10.98 6.24 -3.57
CA ALA A 79 10.78 6.73 -4.94
C ALA A 79 10.91 8.26 -5.01
N LYS A 80 10.32 8.97 -4.05
CA LYS A 80 10.45 10.43 -3.94
C LYS A 80 11.90 10.86 -3.75
N ASN A 81 12.62 10.22 -2.84
CA ASN A 81 14.01 10.57 -2.56
C ASN A 81 14.90 10.28 -3.78
N THR A 82 14.70 9.14 -4.43
CA THR A 82 15.42 8.78 -5.66
C THR A 82 15.16 9.81 -6.75
N ALA A 83 13.90 10.15 -7.02
CA ALA A 83 13.52 11.15 -8.01
C ALA A 83 14.12 12.53 -7.70
N THR A 84 14.10 12.95 -6.45
CA THR A 84 14.66 14.22 -6.00
C THR A 84 16.18 14.26 -6.24
N THR A 85 16.87 13.17 -5.91
CA THR A 85 18.31 13.04 -6.13
C THR A 85 18.66 13.07 -7.62
N GLU A 86 17.93 12.33 -8.44
CA GLU A 86 18.11 12.30 -9.89
C GLU A 86 17.91 13.69 -10.52
N ILE A 87 16.86 14.39 -10.10
CA ILE A 87 16.58 15.75 -10.58
C ILE A 87 17.70 16.70 -10.17
N SER A 88 18.19 16.63 -8.93
CA SER A 88 19.30 17.45 -8.46
C SER A 88 20.58 17.18 -9.25
N ASN A 89 20.89 15.92 -9.51
CA ASN A 89 22.05 15.52 -10.30
C ASN A 89 21.95 16.00 -11.75
N LYS A 90 20.79 15.86 -12.37
CA LYS A 90 20.55 16.35 -13.73
C LYS A 90 20.64 17.87 -13.82
N LYS A 91 20.11 18.57 -12.81
CA LYS A 91 20.22 20.02 -12.73
C LYS A 91 21.68 20.46 -12.69
N GLU A 92 22.49 19.82 -11.86
CA GLU A 92 23.92 20.15 -11.75
C GLU A 92 24.68 19.81 -13.04
N GLU A 93 24.40 18.64 -13.62
CA GLU A 93 24.98 18.22 -14.91
C GLU A 93 24.70 19.24 -16.01
N HIS A 94 23.44 19.64 -16.17
CA HIS A 94 23.05 20.65 -17.18
C HIS A 94 23.67 22.02 -16.89
N LYS A 95 23.78 22.41 -15.64
CA LYS A 95 24.45 23.64 -15.25
C LYS A 95 25.91 23.65 -15.67
N GLN A 96 26.61 22.53 -15.48
CA GLN A 96 28.02 22.38 -15.90
C GLN A 96 28.14 22.38 -17.43
N GLU A 97 27.23 21.71 -18.13
CA GLU A 97 27.18 21.73 -19.59
C GLU A 97 27.00 23.15 -20.13
N LEU A 98 26.09 23.92 -19.55
CA LEU A 98 25.85 25.30 -19.92
C LEU A 98 27.06 26.18 -19.65
N GLU A 99 27.72 26.00 -18.53
CA GLU A 99 28.93 26.75 -18.22
C GLU A 99 30.07 26.42 -19.20
N THR A 100 30.22 25.16 -19.54
CA THR A 100 31.21 24.73 -20.55
C THR A 100 30.90 25.35 -21.92
N LYS A 101 29.66 25.28 -22.36
CA LYS A 101 29.24 25.89 -23.64
C LYS A 101 29.44 27.39 -23.65
N LYS A 102 29.09 28.05 -22.58
CA LYS A 102 29.30 29.49 -22.41
C LYS A 102 30.75 29.83 -22.59
N ASN A 103 31.66 29.12 -21.92
CA ASN A 103 33.08 29.38 -22.01
C ASN A 103 33.65 29.09 -23.41
N GLU A 104 33.19 28.01 -24.06
CA GLU A 104 33.53 27.71 -25.45
C GLU A 104 33.16 28.84 -26.40
N TYR A 105 31.96 29.37 -26.28
CA TYR A 105 31.48 30.45 -27.13
C TYR A 105 32.19 31.78 -26.85
N ILE A 106 32.47 32.08 -25.57
CA ILE A 106 33.26 33.25 -25.20
C ILE A 106 34.65 33.16 -25.83
N ASN A 107 35.30 32.02 -25.71
CA ASN A 107 36.64 31.81 -26.27
C ASN A 107 36.64 31.93 -27.81
N LYS A 108 35.61 31.39 -28.48
CA LYS A 108 35.47 31.55 -29.93
C LYS A 108 35.27 33.01 -30.35
N ILE A 109 34.46 33.75 -29.61
CA ILE A 109 34.20 35.17 -29.86
C ILE A 109 35.48 35.97 -29.66
N VAL A 110 36.22 35.74 -28.58
CA VAL A 110 37.50 36.42 -28.31
C VAL A 110 38.53 36.13 -29.35
N ALA A 111 38.66 34.84 -29.75
CA ALA A 111 39.61 34.45 -30.81
C ALA A 111 39.25 35.13 -32.16
N LYS A 112 37.97 35.18 -32.51
CA LYS A 112 37.52 35.83 -33.73
C LYS A 112 37.72 37.34 -33.70
N ALA A 113 37.45 37.98 -32.57
CA ALA A 113 37.73 39.41 -32.39
C ALA A 113 39.20 39.75 -32.50
N ASN A 114 40.05 38.93 -31.89
CA ASN A 114 41.53 39.11 -31.98
C ASN A 114 42.03 38.94 -33.41
N GLU A 115 41.57 37.93 -34.15
CA GLU A 115 41.88 37.77 -35.55
C GLU A 115 41.52 39.01 -36.37
N TYR A 116 40.31 39.48 -36.16
CA TYR A 116 39.79 40.63 -36.87
C TYR A 116 40.57 41.90 -36.57
N ASP A 117 40.83 42.16 -35.29
CA ASP A 117 41.57 43.32 -34.85
C ASP A 117 43.03 43.31 -35.35
N ILE A 118 43.68 42.16 -35.26
CA ILE A 118 45.08 42.00 -35.76
C ILE A 118 45.10 42.24 -37.28
N ALA A 119 44.23 41.62 -38.04
CA ALA A 119 44.15 41.79 -39.49
C ALA A 119 43.87 43.24 -39.86
N ASN A 120 42.95 43.88 -39.14
CA ASN A 120 42.56 45.27 -39.38
C ASN A 120 43.73 46.24 -39.04
N ILE A 121 44.41 46.03 -37.93
CA ILE A 121 45.57 46.81 -37.54
C ILE A 121 46.70 46.64 -38.56
N ASN A 122 46.98 45.43 -38.98
CA ASN A 122 47.97 45.16 -40.00
C ASN A 122 47.68 45.86 -41.32
N ALA A 123 46.41 45.82 -41.76
CA ALA A 123 45.98 46.52 -42.97
C ALA A 123 46.17 48.05 -42.85
N GLN A 124 45.81 48.62 -41.73
CA GLN A 124 45.99 50.02 -41.46
C GLN A 124 47.47 50.45 -41.41
N VAL A 125 48.30 49.63 -40.76
CA VAL A 125 49.72 49.88 -40.68
C VAL A 125 50.38 49.83 -42.06
N GLN A 126 50.03 48.79 -42.86
CA GLN A 126 50.57 48.70 -44.22
C GLN A 126 50.11 49.86 -45.11
N ALA A 127 48.82 50.27 -44.98
CA ALA A 127 48.34 51.41 -45.73
C ALA A 127 49.12 52.70 -45.37
N LYS A 128 49.39 52.94 -44.10
CA LYS A 128 50.11 54.05 -43.59
C LYS A 128 51.58 54.03 -44.04
N VAL A 129 52.22 52.89 -43.95
CA VAL A 129 53.58 52.71 -44.40
C VAL A 129 53.77 52.96 -45.90
N THR A 130 52.89 52.41 -46.69
CA THR A 130 52.83 52.61 -48.15
C THR A 130 52.61 54.06 -48.50
N LYS A 131 51.65 54.70 -47.84
CA LYS A 131 51.39 56.13 -48.09
C LYS A 131 52.52 57.02 -47.66
N THR A 132 53.18 56.77 -46.53
CA THR A 132 54.28 57.53 -46.06
C THR A 132 55.52 57.29 -46.99
N GLY A 133 55.73 56.06 -47.41
CA GLY A 133 56.77 55.74 -48.38
C GLY A 133 56.59 56.44 -49.69
N ASN A 134 55.39 56.43 -50.23
CA ASN A 134 55.08 57.13 -51.46
C ASN A 134 55.21 58.63 -51.32
N GLN A 135 54.80 59.21 -50.21
CA GLN A 135 54.96 60.63 -49.94
C GLN A 135 56.46 61.00 -49.81
N THR A 136 57.27 60.14 -49.16
CA THR A 136 58.69 60.34 -49.03
C THR A 136 59.41 60.28 -50.42
N ILE A 137 59.03 59.36 -51.25
CA ILE A 137 59.58 59.23 -52.60
C ILE A 137 59.13 60.37 -53.48
N ALA A 138 57.88 60.85 -53.39
CA ALA A 138 57.40 61.97 -54.15
C ALA A 138 57.86 63.34 -53.72
N GLY A 139 58.35 63.38 -52.48
CA GLY A 139 58.93 64.60 -51.92
C GLY A 139 60.40 64.64 -52.02
#